data_c5b10bfe96c59e4b89d0e8fac5e883f5
#
_entry.id   c5b10bfe96c59e4b89d0e8fac5e883f5
#
_cell.length_a   1.000
_cell.length_b   1.000
_cell.length_c   1.000
_cell.angle_alpha   90.00
_cell.angle_beta   90.00
_cell.angle_gamma   90.00
#
_symmetry.space_group_name_H-M   'P 1'
#
loop_
_entity.id
_entity.type
_entity.pdbx_description
1 polymer ?
#
loop_
_entity_poly.entity_id
_entity_poly.type
_entity_poly.pdbx_seq_one_letter_code
_entity_poly.pdbx_strand_id
1 'polypeptide(L)'
;LPLLSNYAYLMELNDYNSPKVLNQLLEKGLRAKVGLKPFTLEGVKYDYGTILIPVQNQKLNTKELFKFIYELVEENKVRINSVSTGLSKGIDLGSRNFKMVGPQKVALLVGQGITPYDAGEVWHLFDQRYDMLITKLDTRDFRKKDLSKYTDIIVPNSWGTSLTKSDALK
;
A
#
# COMPACT_ATOMS: atom_id res chain seq x y z
N LEU A 1 4.94 18.02 11.25
CA LEU A 1 3.99 18.33 10.17
C LEU A 1 4.75 18.63 8.91
N PRO A 2 4.26 18.19 7.74
CA PRO A 2 4.90 18.50 6.47
C PRO A 2 4.80 19.99 6.15
N LEU A 3 5.80 20.50 5.46
CA LEU A 3 5.77 21.84 4.87
C LEU A 3 5.32 21.75 3.40
N LEU A 4 4.90 22.88 2.84
CA LEU A 4 4.59 22.94 1.40
C LEU A 4 5.87 22.63 0.60
N SER A 5 5.83 21.59 -0.22
CA SER A 5 6.90 21.26 -1.16
C SER A 5 6.46 21.45 -2.61
N ASN A 6 7.39 21.91 -3.42
CA ASN A 6 7.24 21.97 -4.88
C ASN A 6 7.87 20.74 -5.57
N TYR A 7 8.49 19.84 -4.82
CA TYR A 7 9.22 18.70 -5.37
C TYR A 7 8.58 17.35 -5.01
N ALA A 8 8.62 16.96 -3.72
CA ALA A 8 8.08 15.67 -3.29
C ALA A 8 7.86 15.60 -1.77
N TYR A 9 7.17 14.52 -1.38
CA TYR A 9 7.00 14.10 0.01
C TYR A 9 7.48 12.67 0.17
N LEU A 10 8.05 12.34 1.34
CA LEU A 10 8.56 11.01 1.69
C LEU A 10 7.87 10.50 2.96
N MET A 11 7.42 9.25 2.92
CA MET A 11 6.80 8.55 4.04
C MET A 11 7.44 7.17 4.22
N GLU A 12 7.93 6.87 5.41
CA GLU A 12 8.35 5.51 5.75
C GLU A 12 7.15 4.64 6.16
N LEU A 13 7.20 3.34 5.89
CA LEU A 13 6.13 2.41 6.23
C LEU A 13 6.25 1.83 7.66
N ASN A 14 7.05 2.46 8.52
CA ASN A 14 7.30 2.01 9.89
C ASN A 14 6.30 2.54 10.93
N ASP A 15 5.53 3.58 10.62
CA ASP A 15 4.44 4.04 11.48
C ASP A 15 3.22 3.12 11.34
N TYR A 16 2.47 2.93 12.44
CA TYR A 16 1.33 2.01 12.52
C TYR A 16 0.29 2.24 11.42
N ASN A 17 -0.01 3.49 11.10
CA ASN A 17 -1.02 3.87 10.11
C ASN A 17 -0.46 4.16 8.71
N SER A 18 0.85 4.01 8.47
CA SER A 18 1.44 4.28 7.16
C SER A 18 0.82 3.45 6.02
N PRO A 19 0.49 2.15 6.20
CA PRO A 19 -0.20 1.38 5.16
C PRO A 19 -1.59 1.93 4.84
N LYS A 20 -2.34 2.39 5.84
CA LYS A 20 -3.64 3.06 5.65
C LYS A 20 -3.50 4.33 4.83
N VAL A 21 -2.52 5.18 5.18
CA VAL A 21 -2.24 6.42 4.46
C VAL A 21 -1.84 6.15 3.01
N LEU A 22 -1.00 5.12 2.77
CA LEU A 22 -0.66 4.72 1.40
C LEU A 22 -1.90 4.31 0.61
N ASN A 23 -2.80 3.52 1.21
CA ASN A 23 -4.05 3.14 0.56
C ASN A 23 -4.90 4.37 0.22
N GLN A 24 -5.10 5.30 1.15
CA GLN A 24 -5.86 6.54 0.93
C GLN A 24 -5.27 7.41 -0.19
N LEU A 25 -3.92 7.49 -0.28
CA LEU A 25 -3.23 8.17 -1.40
C LEU A 25 -3.55 7.50 -2.75
N LEU A 26 -3.48 6.18 -2.81
CA LEU A 26 -3.70 5.41 -4.03
C LEU A 26 -5.18 5.43 -4.47
N GLU A 27 -6.13 5.36 -3.54
CA GLU A 27 -7.56 5.47 -3.81
C GLU A 27 -7.94 6.86 -4.32
N LYS A 28 -7.28 7.90 -3.81
CA LYS A 28 -7.42 9.26 -4.36
C LYS A 28 -6.88 9.37 -5.79
N GLY A 29 -6.22 8.32 -6.27
CA GLY A 29 -5.61 8.25 -7.59
C GLY A 29 -4.31 9.04 -7.69
N LEU A 30 -3.64 9.24 -6.57
CA LEU A 30 -2.35 9.91 -6.53
C LEU A 30 -1.23 8.93 -6.91
N ARG A 31 -0.19 9.49 -7.51
CA ARG A 31 1.00 8.73 -7.88
C ARG A 31 1.91 8.59 -6.67
N ALA A 32 2.29 7.37 -6.37
CA ALA A 32 3.28 7.04 -5.36
C ALA A 32 4.32 6.07 -5.94
N LYS A 33 5.53 6.11 -5.40
CA LYS A 33 6.60 5.17 -5.74
C LYS A 33 7.19 4.61 -4.45
N VAL A 34 7.76 3.43 -4.52
CA VAL A 34 8.48 2.79 -3.41
C VAL A 34 9.98 2.74 -3.71
N GLY A 35 10.78 3.16 -2.75
CA GLY A 35 12.24 3.06 -2.81
C GLY A 35 12.72 1.64 -2.50
N LEU A 36 13.51 1.07 -3.41
CA LEU A 36 14.00 -0.31 -3.30
C LEU A 36 15.35 -0.43 -2.58
N LYS A 37 15.94 0.68 -2.18
CA LYS A 37 17.22 0.74 -1.47
C LYS A 37 17.21 1.89 -0.46
N PRO A 38 18.01 1.80 0.62
CA PRO A 38 18.20 2.92 1.53
C PRO A 38 18.90 4.10 0.85
N PHE A 39 18.61 5.30 1.35
CA PHE A 39 19.23 6.54 0.88
C PHE A 39 19.25 7.60 1.99
N THR A 40 20.03 8.66 1.78
CA THR A 40 20.03 9.82 2.69
C THR A 40 19.71 11.07 1.90
N LEU A 41 18.72 11.83 2.32
CA LEU A 41 18.30 13.06 1.66
C LEU A 41 18.08 14.16 2.70
N GLU A 42 18.66 15.34 2.44
CA GLU A 42 18.57 16.50 3.35
C GLU A 42 18.93 16.16 4.81
N GLY A 43 19.95 15.29 5.00
CA GLY A 43 20.46 14.86 6.31
C GLY A 43 19.62 13.75 7.00
N VAL A 44 18.50 13.36 6.42
CA VAL A 44 17.63 12.28 6.95
C VAL A 44 17.95 10.97 6.22
N LYS A 45 18.12 9.89 6.99
CA LYS A 45 18.25 8.53 6.46
C LYS A 45 16.87 7.93 6.26
N TYR A 46 16.66 7.35 5.10
CA TYR A 46 15.45 6.62 4.72
C TYR A 46 15.80 5.17 4.40
N ASP A 47 14.99 4.25 4.84
CA ASP A 47 15.19 2.82 4.55
C ASP A 47 14.49 2.40 3.24
N TYR A 48 14.78 1.18 2.77
CA TYR A 48 14.01 0.59 1.68
C TYR A 48 12.51 0.53 2.06
N GLY A 49 11.64 0.58 1.07
CA GLY A 49 10.19 0.66 1.32
C GLY A 49 9.67 2.08 1.55
N THR A 50 10.54 3.09 1.62
CA THR A 50 10.11 4.50 1.71
C THR A 50 9.24 4.87 0.52
N ILE A 51 8.08 5.45 0.80
CA ILE A 51 7.12 5.92 -0.20
C ILE A 51 7.48 7.34 -0.61
N LEU A 52 7.64 7.53 -1.91
CA LEU A 52 7.84 8.82 -2.56
C LEU A 52 6.53 9.27 -3.20
N ILE A 53 6.05 10.43 -2.83
CA ILE A 53 4.88 11.10 -3.40
C ILE A 53 5.39 12.33 -4.17
N PRO A 54 5.59 12.24 -5.50
CA PRO A 54 6.06 13.38 -6.29
C PRO A 54 4.97 14.45 -6.37
N VAL A 55 5.35 15.72 -6.40
CA VAL A 55 4.39 16.82 -6.60
C VAL A 55 3.99 16.93 -8.07
N GLN A 56 4.93 16.66 -8.98
CA GLN A 56 4.67 16.75 -10.41
C GLN A 56 3.84 15.58 -10.95
N ASN A 57 3.03 15.90 -11.96
CA ASN A 57 2.16 14.93 -12.66
C ASN A 57 1.18 14.21 -11.74
N GLN A 58 0.68 14.89 -10.72
CA GLN A 58 -0.43 14.45 -9.87
C GLN A 58 -1.77 14.93 -10.45
N LYS A 59 -2.88 14.31 -9.99
CA LYS A 59 -4.24 14.79 -10.29
C LYS A 59 -4.58 16.08 -9.55
N LEU A 60 -3.95 16.31 -8.40
CA LEU A 60 -4.10 17.49 -7.57
C LEU A 60 -2.99 18.50 -7.90
N ASN A 61 -3.29 19.78 -7.83
CA ASN A 61 -2.26 20.81 -7.88
C ASN A 61 -1.45 20.83 -6.56
N THR A 62 -0.34 21.56 -6.55
CA THR A 62 0.60 21.59 -5.41
C THR A 62 -0.06 21.95 -4.08
N LYS A 63 -0.98 22.92 -4.07
CA LYS A 63 -1.66 23.36 -2.84
C LYS A 63 -2.71 22.35 -2.38
N GLU A 64 -3.46 21.76 -3.29
CA GLU A 64 -4.44 20.72 -3.01
C GLU A 64 -3.76 19.46 -2.51
N LEU A 65 -2.64 19.04 -3.13
CA LEU A 65 -1.84 17.92 -2.68
C LEU A 65 -1.29 18.15 -1.27
N PHE A 66 -0.73 19.33 -1.01
CA PHE A 66 -0.24 19.69 0.31
C PHE A 66 -1.35 19.62 1.36
N LYS A 67 -2.51 20.22 1.09
CA LYS A 67 -3.66 20.19 2.00
C LYS A 67 -4.07 18.76 2.31
N PHE A 68 -4.19 17.91 1.29
CA PHE A 68 -4.55 16.51 1.46
C PHE A 68 -3.52 15.74 2.29
N ILE A 69 -2.21 15.90 2.00
CA ILE A 69 -1.13 15.27 2.79
C ILE A 69 -1.14 15.78 4.24
N TYR A 70 -1.39 17.05 4.46
CA TYR A 70 -1.49 17.63 5.79
C TYR A 70 -2.64 17.00 6.60
N GLU A 71 -3.83 16.88 5.99
CA GLU A 71 -5.00 16.21 6.57
C GLU A 71 -4.68 14.75 6.93
N LEU A 72 -4.05 13.99 6.02
CA LEU A 72 -3.64 12.60 6.27
C LEU A 72 -2.69 12.47 7.46
N VAL A 73 -1.72 13.36 7.59
CA VAL A 73 -0.78 13.38 8.72
C VAL A 73 -1.49 13.67 10.04
N GLU A 74 -2.38 14.68 10.04
CA GLU A 74 -3.15 15.04 11.23
C GLU A 74 -4.10 13.94 11.69
N GLU A 75 -4.81 13.30 10.76
CA GLU A 75 -5.80 12.28 11.08
C GLU A 75 -5.15 10.95 11.51
N ASN A 76 -4.09 10.55 10.81
CA ASN A 76 -3.50 9.22 10.99
C ASN A 76 -2.24 9.22 11.89
N LYS A 77 -1.74 10.40 12.28
CA LYS A 77 -0.53 10.56 13.12
C LYS A 77 0.71 9.86 12.53
N VAL A 78 0.87 9.92 11.22
CA VAL A 78 2.04 9.42 10.50
C VAL A 78 3.03 10.53 10.22
N ARG A 79 4.29 10.15 9.97
CA ARG A 79 5.33 11.10 9.59
C ARG A 79 5.47 11.15 8.07
N ILE A 80 5.25 12.32 7.51
CA ILE A 80 5.53 12.61 6.10
C ILE A 80 6.46 13.83 6.05
N ASN A 81 7.62 13.66 5.43
CA ASN A 81 8.62 14.71 5.27
C ASN A 81 8.49 15.36 3.90
N SER A 82 8.44 16.67 3.85
CA SER A 82 8.60 17.44 2.62
C SER A 82 10.07 17.53 2.23
N VAL A 83 10.39 17.39 0.95
CA VAL A 83 11.76 17.49 0.42
C VAL A 83 11.80 18.44 -0.76
N SER A 84 12.93 19.14 -0.91
CA SER A 84 13.11 20.20 -1.91
C SER A 84 13.93 19.75 -3.13
N THR A 85 14.58 18.61 -3.03
CA THR A 85 15.46 18.06 -4.07
C THR A 85 15.29 16.56 -4.21
N GLY A 86 15.70 16.01 -5.35
CA GLY A 86 15.77 14.57 -5.59
C GLY A 86 17.17 13.99 -5.57
N LEU A 87 18.20 14.84 -5.43
CA LEU A 87 19.59 14.41 -5.35
C LEU A 87 19.88 13.91 -3.95
N SER A 88 20.20 12.65 -3.83
CA SER A 88 20.41 11.97 -2.56
C SER A 88 21.77 11.28 -2.49
N LYS A 89 22.20 10.94 -1.29
CA LYS A 89 23.32 10.02 -1.08
C LYS A 89 22.75 8.60 -1.09
N GLY A 90 23.03 7.86 -2.16
CA GLY A 90 22.52 6.51 -2.40
C GLY A 90 21.74 6.42 -3.71
N ILE A 91 20.40 6.45 -3.65
CA ILE A 91 19.55 6.41 -4.84
C ILE A 91 18.77 7.71 -4.99
N ASP A 92 18.93 8.40 -6.09
CA ASP A 92 18.17 9.60 -6.40
C ASP A 92 16.68 9.29 -6.59
N LEU A 93 15.80 10.22 -6.20
CA LEU A 93 14.32 10.05 -6.26
C LEU A 93 13.80 9.84 -7.68
N GLY A 94 14.55 10.27 -8.70
CA GLY A 94 14.25 10.03 -10.11
C GLY A 94 14.76 8.70 -10.66
N SER A 95 15.51 7.93 -9.89
CA SER A 95 16.20 6.72 -10.38
C SER A 95 15.23 5.54 -10.60
N ARG A 96 15.72 4.53 -11.33
CA ARG A 96 14.99 3.26 -11.55
C ARG A 96 14.75 2.45 -10.28
N ASN A 97 15.40 2.82 -9.18
CA ASN A 97 15.21 2.20 -7.87
C ASN A 97 13.94 2.68 -7.16
N PHE A 98 13.22 3.66 -7.72
CA PHE A 98 11.88 4.03 -7.28
C PHE A 98 10.85 3.46 -8.25
N LYS A 99 10.09 2.44 -7.80
CA LYS A 99 9.06 1.76 -8.58
C LYS A 99 7.68 2.32 -8.27
N MET A 100 6.83 2.45 -9.31
CA MET A 100 5.45 2.86 -9.14
C MET A 100 4.70 1.86 -8.25
N VAL A 101 3.91 2.38 -7.33
CA VAL A 101 2.92 1.62 -6.55
C VAL A 101 1.54 1.94 -7.12
N GLY A 102 0.80 0.89 -7.45
CA GLY A 102 -0.58 1.00 -7.92
C GLY A 102 -1.58 0.61 -6.84
N PRO A 103 -2.87 0.97 -7.02
CA PRO A 103 -3.93 0.50 -6.15
C PRO A 103 -4.01 -1.03 -6.21
N GLN A 104 -4.09 -1.65 -5.03
CA GLN A 104 -4.21 -3.09 -4.91
C GLN A 104 -5.67 -3.52 -4.91
N LYS A 105 -5.96 -4.64 -5.58
CA LYS A 105 -7.25 -5.32 -5.57
C LYS A 105 -7.06 -6.68 -4.95
N VAL A 106 -7.23 -6.74 -3.64
CA VAL A 106 -6.96 -7.95 -2.85
C VAL A 106 -8.19 -8.82 -2.76
N ALA A 107 -8.01 -10.11 -3.00
CA ALA A 107 -9.00 -11.15 -2.70
C ALA A 107 -8.54 -11.97 -1.50
N LEU A 108 -9.48 -12.32 -0.62
CA LEU A 108 -9.28 -13.20 0.52
C LEU A 108 -10.06 -14.49 0.30
N LEU A 109 -9.38 -15.62 0.30
CA LEU A 109 -10.03 -16.92 0.19
C LEU A 109 -10.73 -17.28 1.50
N VAL A 110 -11.99 -17.70 1.41
CA VAL A 110 -12.83 -18.09 2.55
C VAL A 110 -13.63 -19.36 2.22
N GLY A 111 -14.25 -19.96 3.21
CA GLY A 111 -15.17 -21.09 3.02
C GLY A 111 -14.52 -22.42 3.37
N GLN A 112 -15.01 -23.49 2.72
CA GLN A 112 -14.61 -24.84 3.08
C GLN A 112 -13.09 -25.07 2.95
N GLY A 113 -12.47 -25.58 4.02
CA GLY A 113 -11.04 -25.86 4.08
C GLY A 113 -10.17 -24.66 4.50
N ILE A 114 -10.75 -23.50 4.74
CA ILE A 114 -10.06 -22.33 5.28
C ILE A 114 -10.39 -22.18 6.75
N THR A 115 -9.38 -21.86 7.59
CA THR A 115 -9.58 -21.54 9.00
C THR A 115 -10.38 -20.24 9.14
N PRO A 116 -11.61 -20.27 9.69
CA PRO A 116 -12.45 -19.07 9.75
C PRO A 116 -11.86 -17.95 10.60
N TYR A 117 -11.15 -18.30 11.68
CA TYR A 117 -10.49 -17.32 12.56
C TYR A 117 -9.39 -16.57 11.83
N ASP A 118 -8.51 -17.27 11.11
CA ASP A 118 -7.40 -16.66 10.38
C ASP A 118 -7.93 -15.76 9.24
N ALA A 119 -8.96 -16.23 8.53
CA ALA A 119 -9.63 -15.41 7.51
C ALA A 119 -10.29 -14.17 8.12
N GLY A 120 -10.90 -14.31 9.30
CA GLY A 120 -11.51 -13.22 10.04
C GLY A 120 -10.49 -12.18 10.50
N GLU A 121 -9.34 -12.61 11.02
CA GLU A 121 -8.25 -11.72 11.43
C GLU A 121 -7.67 -10.93 10.26
N VAL A 122 -7.43 -11.61 9.13
CA VAL A 122 -6.95 -10.94 7.91
C VAL A 122 -7.98 -9.92 7.43
N TRP A 123 -9.25 -10.31 7.33
CA TRP A 123 -10.30 -9.38 6.91
C TRP A 123 -10.40 -8.18 7.85
N HIS A 124 -10.38 -8.40 9.16
CA HIS A 124 -10.45 -7.33 10.17
C HIS A 124 -9.24 -6.37 10.04
N LEU A 125 -8.05 -6.92 9.80
CA LEU A 125 -6.84 -6.11 9.60
C LEU A 125 -7.00 -5.15 8.41
N PHE A 126 -7.46 -5.65 7.27
CA PHE A 126 -7.65 -4.82 6.08
C PHE A 126 -8.79 -3.82 6.24
N ASP A 127 -9.94 -4.27 6.74
CA ASP A 127 -11.13 -3.44 6.91
C ASP A 127 -10.95 -2.38 8.00
N GLN A 128 -10.51 -2.77 9.21
CA GLN A 128 -10.47 -1.86 10.35
C GLN A 128 -9.17 -1.05 10.46
N ARG A 129 -8.04 -1.67 10.14
CA ARG A 129 -6.75 -0.99 10.31
C ARG A 129 -6.29 -0.28 9.06
N TYR A 130 -6.42 -0.91 7.89
CA TYR A 130 -5.90 -0.34 6.65
C TYR A 130 -6.96 0.42 5.85
N ASP A 131 -8.23 0.37 6.28
CA ASP A 131 -9.36 1.00 5.59
C ASP A 131 -9.37 0.59 4.11
N MET A 132 -9.16 -0.70 3.88
CA MET A 132 -8.98 -1.29 2.55
C MET A 132 -10.03 -2.35 2.30
N LEU A 133 -10.87 -2.11 1.30
CA LEU A 133 -11.87 -3.09 0.89
C LEU A 133 -11.22 -4.27 0.19
N ILE A 134 -11.44 -5.47 0.72
CA ILE A 134 -11.01 -6.72 0.09
C ILE A 134 -12.20 -7.58 -0.29
N THR A 135 -12.05 -8.36 -1.37
CA THR A 135 -13.10 -9.25 -1.87
C THR A 135 -12.96 -10.63 -1.24
N LYS A 136 -14.01 -11.10 -0.56
CA LYS A 136 -14.05 -12.49 -0.06
C LYS A 136 -14.45 -13.43 -1.20
N LEU A 137 -13.61 -14.43 -1.50
CA LEU A 137 -13.85 -15.47 -2.48
C LEU A 137 -14.09 -16.81 -1.79
N ASP A 138 -15.28 -17.39 -1.97
CA ASP A 138 -15.59 -18.73 -1.46
C ASP A 138 -14.82 -19.79 -2.27
N THR A 139 -14.21 -20.75 -1.57
CA THR A 139 -13.48 -21.87 -2.20
C THR A 139 -14.33 -22.68 -3.18
N ARG A 140 -15.65 -22.76 -2.99
CA ARG A 140 -16.58 -23.47 -3.89
C ARG A 140 -16.75 -22.78 -5.24
N ASP A 141 -16.58 -21.47 -5.27
CA ASP A 141 -16.78 -20.66 -6.46
C ASP A 141 -15.47 -20.20 -7.10
N PHE A 142 -14.34 -20.48 -6.46
CA PHE A 142 -13.02 -19.95 -6.85
C PHE A 142 -12.68 -20.23 -8.33
N ARG A 143 -12.92 -21.45 -8.84
CA ARG A 143 -12.68 -21.83 -10.25
C ARG A 143 -13.52 -21.07 -11.25
N LYS A 144 -14.72 -20.63 -10.85
CA LYS A 144 -15.67 -19.96 -11.76
C LYS A 144 -15.43 -18.46 -11.83
N LYS A 145 -14.53 -17.92 -10.99
CA LYS A 145 -14.27 -16.49 -10.91
C LYS A 145 -13.12 -16.09 -11.82
N ASP A 146 -13.29 -14.95 -12.45
CA ASP A 146 -12.19 -14.29 -13.14
C ASP A 146 -11.23 -13.69 -12.10
N LEU A 147 -10.06 -14.30 -11.98
CA LEU A 147 -9.03 -13.91 -11.02
C LEU A 147 -8.12 -12.80 -11.56
N SER A 148 -8.12 -12.53 -12.85
CA SER A 148 -7.26 -11.54 -13.50
C SER A 148 -7.49 -10.10 -13.01
N LYS A 149 -8.65 -9.85 -12.41
CA LYS A 149 -9.01 -8.55 -11.82
C LYS A 149 -8.37 -8.26 -10.47
N TYR A 150 -7.78 -9.27 -9.82
CA TYR A 150 -7.09 -9.10 -8.54
C TYR A 150 -5.60 -8.97 -8.75
N THR A 151 -4.97 -8.12 -7.95
CA THR A 151 -3.51 -8.00 -7.89
C THR A 151 -2.91 -9.05 -6.98
N ASP A 152 -3.65 -9.41 -5.92
CA ASP A 152 -3.19 -10.29 -4.86
C ASP A 152 -4.33 -11.21 -4.38
N ILE A 153 -3.98 -12.45 -4.06
CA ILE A 153 -4.90 -13.42 -3.47
C ILE A 153 -4.30 -13.93 -2.17
N ILE A 154 -4.97 -13.64 -1.06
CA ILE A 154 -4.56 -14.10 0.26
C ILE A 154 -5.23 -15.44 0.54
N VAL A 155 -4.43 -16.45 0.80
CA VAL A 155 -4.85 -17.78 1.25
C VAL A 155 -4.50 -17.91 2.72
N PRO A 156 -5.48 -17.79 3.64
CA PRO A 156 -5.25 -18.02 5.06
C PRO A 156 -4.90 -19.48 5.35
N ASN A 157 -4.55 -19.77 6.60
CA ASN A 157 -4.28 -21.14 7.02
C ASN A 157 -5.45 -22.08 6.66
N SER A 158 -5.08 -23.25 6.19
CA SER A 158 -6.05 -24.26 5.71
C SER A 158 -5.91 -25.56 6.48
N TRP A 159 -7.03 -26.26 6.66
CA TRP A 159 -7.05 -27.54 7.37
C TRP A 159 -6.67 -28.70 6.45
N GLY A 160 -5.60 -29.40 6.82
CA GLY A 160 -5.20 -30.64 6.15
C GLY A 160 -4.99 -30.49 4.64
N THR A 161 -5.39 -31.52 3.89
CA THR A 161 -5.24 -31.59 2.44
C THR A 161 -6.46 -31.11 1.66
N SER A 162 -7.42 -30.45 2.31
CA SER A 162 -8.69 -30.09 1.69
C SER A 162 -8.54 -29.13 0.52
N LEU A 163 -7.63 -28.16 0.59
CA LEU A 163 -7.36 -27.25 -0.53
C LEU A 163 -6.56 -27.92 -1.64
N THR A 164 -5.55 -28.75 -1.31
CA THR A 164 -4.71 -29.43 -2.31
C THR A 164 -5.43 -30.58 -3.00
N LYS A 165 -6.41 -31.19 -2.34
CA LYS A 165 -7.30 -32.22 -2.91
C LYS A 165 -8.58 -31.63 -3.48
N SER A 166 -8.92 -30.39 -3.15
CA SER A 166 -10.08 -29.75 -3.74
C SER A 166 -9.80 -29.50 -5.20
N ASP A 167 -10.76 -29.86 -6.03
CA ASP A 167 -10.72 -29.50 -7.44
C ASP A 167 -10.69 -27.97 -7.66
N ALA A 168 -10.71 -27.17 -6.62
CA ALA A 168 -10.68 -25.71 -6.69
C ALA A 168 -9.29 -25.11 -7.01
N LEU A 169 -8.20 -25.84 -6.75
CA LEU A 169 -6.83 -25.39 -6.99
C LEU A 169 -6.10 -26.19 -8.09
N LYS A 170 -6.75 -27.18 -8.68
CA LYS A 170 -6.29 -27.89 -9.87
C LYS A 170 -6.81 -27.18 -11.12
#